data_93c669cb06d2791e6f1c22da2e54f7a7
#
_entry.id   93c669cb06d2791e6f1c22da2e54f7a7
#
_cell.length_a   1.000
_cell.length_b   1.000
_cell.length_c   1.000
_cell.angle_alpha   90.00
_cell.angle_beta   90.00
_cell.angle_gamma   90.00
#
_symmetry.space_group_name_H-M   'P 1'
#
loop_
_entity.id
_entity.type
_entity.pdbx_description
1 polymer ?
#
loop_
_entity_poly.entity_id
_entity_poly.type
_entity_poly.pdbx_seq_one_letter_code
_entity_poly.pdbx_strand_id
1 'polypeptide(L)'
;MEKNLVLAGVGGQGILSIAFVIDNAALEAGFHFKQAEVHGMSQRGGAVQSNLRYADHPIHSDLIPVGKVDMVLSVEPLEALRYAGSLSPEGWIVSSVTPYVNIPDYPPMEEVLASLTAFPHTVLVDTGAVAKAAGNLRAQNMVAVGAAAPLLDFTDEQLLKYVRKLFARKGEKIVAVNERAYRFGKAAGLFYRGLIEAGLPARDALTVSSRMDPATVEPERAADWARLASDAAALEAIAGQDGLLDCREAAVPAAG
;
A
#
# COMPACT_ATOMS: atom_id res chain seq x y z
N MET A 1 -23.34 6.02 -2.70
CA MET A 1 -21.92 5.88 -2.35
C MET A 1 -21.10 5.97 -3.64
N GLU A 2 -19.98 6.71 -3.65
CA GLU A 2 -19.06 6.80 -4.77
C GLU A 2 -17.62 6.78 -4.23
N LYS A 3 -16.72 6.08 -4.90
CA LYS A 3 -15.28 6.03 -4.60
C LYS A 3 -14.49 6.30 -5.85
N ASN A 4 -13.49 7.15 -5.71
CA ASN A 4 -12.62 7.61 -6.78
C ASN A 4 -11.16 7.32 -6.41
N LEU A 5 -10.51 6.42 -7.14
CA LEU A 5 -9.15 5.98 -6.89
C LEU A 5 -8.23 6.38 -8.03
N VAL A 6 -7.05 6.84 -7.70
CA VAL A 6 -5.92 6.92 -8.63
C VAL A 6 -4.95 5.80 -8.31
N LEU A 7 -4.79 4.87 -9.24
CA LEU A 7 -3.76 3.83 -9.16
C LEU A 7 -2.51 4.36 -9.86
N ALA A 8 -1.37 4.34 -9.18
CA ALA A 8 -0.15 4.94 -9.68
C ALA A 8 1.06 4.01 -9.55
N GLY A 9 2.05 4.20 -10.40
CA GLY A 9 3.31 3.48 -10.36
C GLY A 9 4.08 3.58 -11.67
N VAL A 10 5.06 2.70 -11.84
CA VAL A 10 5.91 2.64 -13.03
C VAL A 10 5.53 1.44 -13.88
N GLY A 11 5.64 1.60 -15.19
CA GLY A 11 5.32 0.56 -16.18
C GLY A 11 6.08 -0.75 -15.89
N GLY A 12 5.31 -1.83 -15.72
CA GLY A 12 5.81 -3.16 -15.34
C GLY A 12 5.52 -3.54 -13.88
N GLN A 13 5.10 -2.62 -13.01
CA GLN A 13 4.76 -2.91 -11.60
C GLN A 13 3.36 -3.50 -11.41
N GLY A 14 2.57 -3.66 -12.46
CA GLY A 14 1.31 -4.40 -12.43
C GLY A 14 0.11 -3.58 -11.95
N ILE A 15 0.03 -2.30 -12.28
CA ILE A 15 -1.10 -1.39 -12.00
C ILE A 15 -2.41 -1.97 -12.53
N LEU A 16 -2.40 -2.52 -13.76
CA LEU A 16 -3.56 -3.22 -14.34
C LEU A 16 -4.02 -4.43 -13.53
N SER A 17 -3.10 -5.10 -12.84
CA SER A 17 -3.46 -6.22 -11.97
C SER A 17 -4.19 -5.74 -10.71
N ILE A 18 -3.82 -4.58 -10.17
CA ILE A 18 -4.52 -3.92 -9.07
C ILE A 18 -5.93 -3.56 -9.52
N ALA A 19 -6.04 -2.85 -10.66
CA ALA A 19 -7.32 -2.46 -11.25
C ALA A 19 -8.22 -3.69 -11.47
N PHE A 20 -7.70 -4.76 -12.09
CA PHE A 20 -8.46 -5.99 -12.31
C PHE A 20 -9.09 -6.55 -11.04
N VAL A 21 -8.35 -6.59 -9.92
CA VAL A 21 -8.87 -7.13 -8.66
C VAL A 21 -9.98 -6.24 -8.11
N ILE A 22 -9.79 -4.92 -8.09
CA ILE A 22 -10.75 -3.97 -7.52
C ILE A 22 -12.00 -3.85 -8.40
N ASP A 23 -11.86 -3.73 -9.73
CA ASP A 23 -12.97 -3.60 -10.67
C ASP A 23 -13.89 -4.81 -10.64
N ASN A 24 -13.30 -6.01 -10.61
CA ASN A 24 -14.11 -7.23 -10.56
C ASN A 24 -14.80 -7.42 -9.20
N ALA A 25 -14.16 -6.99 -8.09
CA ALA A 25 -14.80 -6.97 -6.78
C ALA A 25 -15.97 -5.97 -6.75
N ALA A 26 -15.81 -4.79 -7.36
CA ALA A 26 -16.86 -3.79 -7.49
C ALA A 26 -18.04 -4.32 -8.32
N LEU A 27 -17.75 -4.95 -9.46
CA LEU A 27 -18.77 -5.54 -10.32
C LEU A 27 -19.56 -6.65 -9.60
N GLU A 28 -18.87 -7.53 -8.85
CA GLU A 28 -19.52 -8.59 -8.07
C GLU A 28 -20.39 -8.03 -6.94
N ALA A 29 -19.95 -6.94 -6.33
CA ALA A 29 -20.71 -6.24 -5.29
C ALA A 29 -21.92 -5.45 -5.84
N GLY A 30 -22.12 -5.43 -7.17
CA GLY A 30 -23.23 -4.75 -7.82
C GLY A 30 -23.00 -3.26 -8.07
N PHE A 31 -21.78 -2.77 -7.92
CA PHE A 31 -21.44 -1.38 -8.24
C PHE A 31 -21.29 -1.15 -9.74
N HIS A 32 -21.64 0.05 -10.17
CA HIS A 32 -21.18 0.58 -11.45
C HIS A 32 -19.71 0.96 -11.32
N PHE A 33 -18.90 0.66 -12.32
CA PHE A 33 -17.51 1.11 -12.33
C PHE A 33 -17.09 1.68 -13.67
N LYS A 34 -16.08 2.54 -13.64
CA LYS A 34 -15.37 3.04 -14.81
C LYS A 34 -13.88 3.08 -14.52
N GLN A 35 -13.11 2.75 -15.54
CA GLN A 35 -11.66 2.82 -15.52
C GLN A 35 -11.14 3.54 -16.75
N ALA A 36 -10.17 4.44 -16.56
CA ALA A 36 -9.39 5.04 -17.62
C ALA A 36 -7.91 4.91 -17.28
N GLU A 37 -7.14 4.41 -18.21
CA GLU A 37 -5.70 4.24 -18.04
C GLU A 37 -4.92 5.18 -18.94
N VAL A 38 -3.90 5.81 -18.37
CA VAL A 38 -2.98 6.68 -19.11
C VAL A 38 -1.58 6.08 -19.00
N HIS A 39 -1.04 5.73 -20.15
CA HIS A 39 0.34 5.31 -20.30
C HIS A 39 1.18 6.44 -20.88
N GLY A 40 2.39 6.60 -20.39
CA GLY A 40 3.41 7.36 -21.10
C GLY A 40 3.82 6.67 -22.41
N MET A 41 4.58 7.36 -23.27
CA MET A 41 5.11 6.79 -24.52
C MET A 41 6.01 5.57 -24.32
N SER A 42 6.52 5.35 -23.09
CA SER A 42 7.30 4.18 -22.71
C SER A 42 6.42 3.16 -21.99
N GLN A 43 6.21 1.99 -22.60
CA GLN A 43 5.47 0.88 -21.97
C GLN A 43 6.21 0.22 -20.79
N ARG A 44 7.50 0.50 -20.63
CA ARG A 44 8.32 0.03 -19.50
C ARG A 44 9.14 1.18 -18.93
N GLY A 45 9.10 1.30 -17.62
CA GLY A 45 9.87 2.34 -16.91
C GLY A 45 9.26 3.75 -16.96
N GLY A 46 8.16 3.99 -17.69
CA GLY A 46 7.41 5.24 -17.66
C GLY A 46 6.36 5.27 -16.57
N ALA A 47 5.95 6.47 -16.15
CA ALA A 47 4.84 6.65 -15.22
C ALA A 47 3.53 6.06 -15.79
N VAL A 48 2.77 5.37 -14.96
CA VAL A 48 1.45 4.80 -15.30
C VAL A 48 0.44 5.30 -14.28
N GLN A 49 -0.67 5.79 -14.79
CA GLN A 49 -1.84 6.20 -14.01
C GLN A 49 -3.07 5.44 -14.49
N SER A 50 -3.90 5.00 -13.55
CA SER A 50 -5.25 4.53 -13.87
C SER A 50 -6.24 5.21 -12.93
N ASN A 51 -7.23 5.91 -13.49
CA ASN A 51 -8.40 6.37 -12.76
C ASN A 51 -9.38 5.20 -12.62
N LEU A 52 -9.81 4.89 -11.43
CA LEU A 52 -10.78 3.87 -11.13
C LEU A 52 -11.89 4.48 -10.29
N ARG A 53 -13.12 4.34 -10.75
CA ARG A 53 -14.31 4.85 -10.08
C ARG A 53 -15.33 3.75 -9.91
N TYR A 54 -15.93 3.63 -8.74
CA TYR A 54 -17.09 2.75 -8.53
C TYR A 54 -18.15 3.43 -7.67
N ALA A 55 -19.42 3.13 -7.94
CA ALA A 55 -20.56 3.75 -7.25
C ALA A 55 -21.80 2.84 -7.27
N ASP A 56 -22.75 3.12 -6.38
CA ASP A 56 -24.07 2.48 -6.35
C ASP A 56 -25.05 3.07 -7.39
N HIS A 57 -24.58 3.99 -8.21
CA HIS A 57 -25.33 4.64 -9.28
C HIS A 57 -24.48 4.73 -10.56
N PRO A 58 -25.08 4.98 -11.75
CA PRO A 58 -24.35 5.10 -12.99
C PRO A 58 -23.31 6.24 -12.97
N ILE A 59 -22.09 5.94 -13.40
CA ILE A 59 -20.98 6.90 -13.53
C ILE A 59 -20.90 7.36 -14.98
N HIS A 60 -20.95 8.67 -15.23
CA HIS A 60 -20.98 9.21 -16.59
C HIS A 60 -19.58 9.53 -17.15
N SER A 61 -18.59 9.81 -16.29
CA SER A 61 -17.21 10.09 -16.70
C SER A 61 -16.24 9.14 -16.01
N ASP A 62 -15.22 8.71 -16.72
CA ASP A 62 -14.09 7.93 -16.20
C ASP A 62 -12.96 8.82 -15.61
N LEU A 63 -13.02 10.15 -15.86
CA LEU A 63 -12.08 11.09 -15.25
C LEU A 63 -12.55 11.49 -13.86
N ILE A 64 -11.59 11.59 -12.94
CA ILE A 64 -11.82 12.06 -11.58
C ILE A 64 -11.49 13.56 -11.51
N PRO A 65 -12.42 14.42 -11.05
CA PRO A 65 -12.13 15.83 -10.86
C PRO A 65 -11.05 16.03 -9.78
N VAL A 66 -10.23 17.06 -9.95
CA VAL A 66 -9.23 17.47 -8.94
C VAL A 66 -9.90 17.75 -7.60
N GLY A 67 -9.31 17.27 -6.51
CA GLY A 67 -9.87 17.40 -5.17
C GLY A 67 -11.01 16.40 -4.85
N LYS A 68 -11.21 15.38 -5.70
CA LYS A 68 -12.23 14.34 -5.54
C LYS A 68 -11.67 12.92 -5.48
N VAL A 69 -10.36 12.77 -5.40
CA VAL A 69 -9.72 11.45 -5.24
C VAL A 69 -9.83 11.03 -3.78
N ASP A 70 -10.49 9.90 -3.53
CA ASP A 70 -10.63 9.33 -2.18
C ASP A 70 -9.39 8.52 -1.78
N MET A 71 -8.66 7.99 -2.76
CA MET A 71 -7.44 7.25 -2.51
C MET A 71 -6.46 7.33 -3.70
N VAL A 72 -5.22 7.65 -3.39
CA VAL A 72 -4.08 7.36 -4.27
C VAL A 72 -3.46 6.05 -3.80
N LEU A 73 -3.56 5.00 -4.63
CA LEU A 73 -2.94 3.69 -4.38
C LEU A 73 -1.75 3.52 -5.31
N SER A 74 -0.54 3.58 -4.74
CA SER A 74 0.69 3.55 -5.52
C SER A 74 1.63 2.41 -5.10
N VAL A 75 2.26 1.80 -6.08
CA VAL A 75 3.35 0.82 -5.87
C VAL A 75 4.73 1.47 -6.00
N GLU A 76 4.77 2.81 -6.10
CA GLU A 76 6.00 3.59 -6.20
C GLU A 76 5.81 4.93 -5.46
N PRO A 77 6.71 5.30 -4.51
CA PRO A 77 6.48 6.43 -3.62
C PRO A 77 6.46 7.80 -4.32
N LEU A 78 7.32 8.04 -5.31
CA LEU A 78 7.33 9.32 -6.05
C LEU A 78 6.07 9.46 -6.92
N GLU A 79 5.58 8.37 -7.50
CA GLU A 79 4.34 8.38 -8.26
C GLU A 79 3.12 8.63 -7.36
N ALA A 80 3.15 8.23 -6.07
CA ALA A 80 2.10 8.61 -5.12
C ALA A 80 2.04 10.13 -4.92
N LEU A 81 3.18 10.79 -4.74
CA LEU A 81 3.26 12.24 -4.57
C LEU A 81 2.80 13.01 -5.80
N ARG A 82 3.00 12.47 -7.01
CA ARG A 82 2.58 13.09 -8.27
C ARG A 82 1.07 13.35 -8.32
N TYR A 83 0.27 12.49 -7.67
CA TYR A 83 -1.19 12.59 -7.66
C TYR A 83 -1.78 13.09 -6.33
N ALA A 84 -0.95 13.35 -5.34
CA ALA A 84 -1.38 13.82 -4.02
C ALA A 84 -2.20 15.14 -4.09
N GLY A 85 -1.88 16.03 -5.02
CA GLY A 85 -2.65 17.27 -5.26
C GLY A 85 -4.09 17.05 -5.77
N SER A 86 -4.46 15.83 -6.15
CA SER A 86 -5.82 15.47 -6.59
C SER A 86 -6.70 14.93 -5.47
N LEU A 87 -6.13 14.67 -4.29
CA LEU A 87 -6.85 14.14 -3.14
C LEU A 87 -7.97 15.07 -2.67
N SER A 88 -9.07 14.46 -2.23
CA SER A 88 -10.05 15.14 -1.41
C SER A 88 -9.47 15.42 -0.02
N PRO A 89 -10.08 16.33 0.77
CA PRO A 89 -9.58 16.64 2.14
C PRO A 89 -9.47 15.40 3.04
N GLU A 90 -10.33 14.42 2.85
CA GLU A 90 -10.34 13.14 3.60
C GLU A 90 -9.67 12.00 2.84
N GLY A 91 -8.99 12.31 1.73
CA GLY A 91 -8.38 11.32 0.85
C GLY A 91 -7.16 10.66 1.48
N TRP A 92 -6.91 9.42 1.08
CA TRP A 92 -5.83 8.57 1.59
C TRP A 92 -4.71 8.41 0.57
N ILE A 93 -3.47 8.37 1.04
CA ILE A 93 -2.34 7.85 0.29
C ILE A 93 -2.01 6.46 0.81
N VAL A 94 -2.18 5.44 -0.02
CA VAL A 94 -1.67 4.08 0.24
C VAL A 94 -0.51 3.86 -0.71
N SER A 95 0.71 3.77 -0.18
CA SER A 95 1.90 3.74 -1.03
C SER A 95 2.94 2.72 -0.59
N SER A 96 3.61 2.15 -1.58
CA SER A 96 4.92 1.54 -1.36
C SER A 96 5.92 2.60 -0.89
N VAL A 97 6.86 2.19 -0.05
CA VAL A 97 8.07 2.99 0.25
C VAL A 97 9.31 2.44 -0.47
N THR A 98 9.14 1.40 -1.28
CA THR A 98 10.20 0.83 -2.12
C THR A 98 10.29 1.66 -3.40
N PRO A 99 11.40 2.37 -3.68
CA PRO A 99 11.54 3.17 -4.89
C PRO A 99 11.76 2.29 -6.13
N TYR A 100 11.30 2.80 -7.26
CA TYR A 100 11.68 2.30 -8.58
C TYR A 100 12.41 3.43 -9.33
N VAL A 101 13.72 3.49 -9.18
CA VAL A 101 14.54 4.58 -9.79
C VAL A 101 14.58 4.42 -11.32
N ASN A 102 13.68 5.12 -11.99
CA ASN A 102 13.48 5.10 -13.44
C ASN A 102 13.87 6.40 -14.15
N ILE A 103 14.26 7.43 -13.40
CA ILE A 103 14.69 8.74 -13.90
C ILE A 103 16.04 9.13 -13.29
N PRO A 104 16.91 9.87 -14.04
CA PRO A 104 18.20 10.28 -13.54
C PRO A 104 18.13 11.18 -12.30
N ASP A 105 17.13 12.07 -12.24
CA ASP A 105 16.94 13.06 -11.17
C ASP A 105 15.93 12.57 -10.12
N TYR A 106 16.00 11.28 -9.75
CA TYR A 106 15.13 10.75 -8.68
C TYR A 106 15.50 11.43 -7.35
N PRO A 107 14.50 12.04 -6.64
CA PRO A 107 14.79 12.73 -5.39
C PRO A 107 15.37 11.79 -4.32
N PRO A 108 16.13 12.31 -3.35
CA PRO A 108 16.55 11.55 -2.19
C PRO A 108 15.35 10.91 -1.47
N MET A 109 15.44 9.62 -1.16
CA MET A 109 14.33 8.90 -0.54
C MET A 109 13.87 9.53 0.79
N GLU A 110 14.79 10.13 1.53
CA GLU A 110 14.44 10.83 2.76
C GLU A 110 13.45 11.98 2.52
N GLU A 111 13.64 12.75 1.44
CA GLU A 111 12.73 13.85 1.07
C GLU A 111 11.37 13.33 0.60
N VAL A 112 11.38 12.24 -0.18
CA VAL A 112 10.14 11.58 -0.65
C VAL A 112 9.33 11.05 0.53
N LEU A 113 9.98 10.36 1.46
CA LEU A 113 9.30 9.81 2.65
C LEU A 113 8.86 10.91 3.61
N ALA A 114 9.67 11.97 3.79
CA ALA A 114 9.25 13.13 4.59
C ALA A 114 7.99 13.79 4.01
N SER A 115 7.92 13.90 2.68
CA SER A 115 6.74 14.44 1.99
C SER A 115 5.51 13.54 2.17
N LEU A 116 5.66 12.22 2.04
CA LEU A 116 4.56 11.27 2.24
C LEU A 116 4.05 11.26 3.68
N THR A 117 4.95 11.25 4.66
CA THR A 117 4.58 11.22 6.09
C THR A 117 3.99 12.54 6.59
N ALA A 118 4.05 13.62 5.82
CA ALA A 118 3.40 14.90 6.12
C ALA A 118 1.89 14.89 5.82
N PHE A 119 1.38 13.94 5.03
CA PHE A 119 -0.06 13.82 4.77
C PHE A 119 -0.79 13.22 5.98
N PRO A 120 -2.01 13.71 6.29
CA PRO A 120 -2.74 13.28 7.49
C PRO A 120 -3.24 11.83 7.39
N HIS A 121 -3.53 11.36 6.18
CA HIS A 121 -4.12 10.04 5.96
C HIS A 121 -3.21 9.20 5.05
N THR A 122 -2.34 8.41 5.67
CA THR A 122 -1.38 7.56 4.94
C THR A 122 -1.39 6.12 5.41
N VAL A 123 -1.11 5.22 4.48
CA VAL A 123 -0.71 3.83 4.73
C VAL A 123 0.56 3.57 3.92
N LEU A 124 1.70 3.49 4.60
CA LEU A 124 3.00 3.33 3.99
C LEU A 124 3.57 1.95 4.30
N VAL A 125 3.90 1.18 3.27
CA VAL A 125 4.35 -0.21 3.40
C VAL A 125 5.57 -0.46 2.53
N ASP A 126 6.60 -1.11 3.08
CA ASP A 126 7.69 -1.66 2.25
C ASP A 126 7.17 -2.87 1.46
N THR A 127 6.55 -2.59 0.30
CA THR A 127 5.97 -3.63 -0.54
C THR A 127 7.02 -4.60 -1.08
N GLY A 128 8.28 -4.15 -1.20
CA GLY A 128 9.40 -4.99 -1.63
C GLY A 128 9.76 -6.04 -0.59
N ALA A 129 9.98 -5.61 0.66
CA ALA A 129 10.28 -6.52 1.76
C ALA A 129 9.13 -7.50 2.01
N VAL A 130 7.89 -6.99 2.03
CA VAL A 130 6.67 -7.81 2.24
C VAL A 130 6.48 -8.84 1.12
N ALA A 131 6.66 -8.44 -0.15
CA ALA A 131 6.54 -9.36 -1.28
C ALA A 131 7.65 -10.43 -1.27
N LYS A 132 8.87 -10.07 -0.87
CA LYS A 132 9.99 -11.00 -0.69
C LYS A 132 9.67 -12.02 0.40
N ALA A 133 9.15 -11.60 1.54
CA ALA A 133 8.72 -12.48 2.62
C ALA A 133 7.55 -13.39 2.19
N ALA A 134 6.64 -12.91 1.32
CA ALA A 134 5.59 -13.73 0.72
C ALA A 134 6.11 -14.76 -0.30
N GLY A 135 7.37 -14.64 -0.74
CA GLY A 135 8.05 -15.60 -1.61
C GLY A 135 8.26 -15.15 -3.05
N ASN A 136 7.87 -13.94 -3.45
CA ASN A 136 8.16 -13.41 -4.78
C ASN A 136 8.09 -11.88 -4.81
N LEU A 137 9.20 -11.23 -5.11
CA LEU A 137 9.29 -9.77 -5.22
C LEU A 137 8.29 -9.17 -6.25
N ARG A 138 7.87 -9.93 -7.25
CA ARG A 138 6.88 -9.47 -8.24
C ARG A 138 5.45 -9.35 -7.69
N ALA A 139 5.20 -9.79 -6.44
CA ALA A 139 3.87 -9.71 -5.82
C ALA A 139 3.62 -8.37 -5.08
N GLN A 140 4.47 -7.35 -5.28
CA GLN A 140 4.33 -6.03 -4.64
C GLN A 140 2.96 -5.38 -4.88
N ASN A 141 2.40 -5.55 -6.07
CA ASN A 141 1.06 -5.05 -6.40
C ASN A 141 -0.03 -5.70 -5.54
N MET A 142 0.10 -6.97 -5.20
CA MET A 142 -0.87 -7.64 -4.30
C MET A 142 -0.65 -7.25 -2.84
N VAL A 143 0.58 -6.93 -2.43
CA VAL A 143 0.85 -6.28 -1.14
C VAL A 143 0.12 -4.94 -1.05
N ALA A 144 0.21 -4.11 -2.10
CA ALA A 144 -0.45 -2.81 -2.15
C ALA A 144 -2.00 -2.95 -2.10
N VAL A 145 -2.58 -3.92 -2.82
CA VAL A 145 -4.03 -4.23 -2.73
C VAL A 145 -4.40 -4.63 -1.30
N GLY A 146 -3.60 -5.47 -0.65
CA GLY A 146 -3.83 -5.86 0.74
C GLY A 146 -3.78 -4.67 1.70
N ALA A 147 -2.78 -3.80 1.57
CA ALA A 147 -2.66 -2.59 2.39
C ALA A 147 -3.84 -1.63 2.20
N ALA A 148 -4.40 -1.55 0.99
CA ALA A 148 -5.57 -0.72 0.68
C ALA A 148 -6.90 -1.37 1.10
N ALA A 149 -6.97 -2.69 1.24
CA ALA A 149 -8.21 -3.43 1.45
C ALA A 149 -9.09 -2.91 2.60
N PRO A 150 -8.53 -2.50 3.78
CA PRO A 150 -9.33 -1.95 4.87
C PRO A 150 -10.00 -0.59 4.56
N LEU A 151 -9.62 0.06 3.46
CA LEU A 151 -10.16 1.35 3.01
C LEU A 151 -11.10 1.20 1.79
N LEU A 152 -11.22 -0.02 1.27
CA LEU A 152 -12.11 -0.39 0.18
C LEU A 152 -13.43 -0.96 0.74
N ASP A 153 -14.49 -0.89 -0.07
CA ASP A 153 -15.85 -1.33 0.32
C ASP A 153 -16.10 -2.83 -0.02
N PHE A 154 -15.03 -3.65 0.03
CA PHE A 154 -15.07 -5.07 -0.33
C PHE A 154 -14.54 -5.95 0.79
N THR A 155 -15.09 -7.15 0.91
CA THR A 155 -14.56 -8.15 1.83
C THR A 155 -13.26 -8.76 1.31
N ASP A 156 -12.45 -9.30 2.23
CA ASP A 156 -11.23 -10.04 1.85
C ASP A 156 -11.53 -11.18 0.89
N GLU A 157 -12.65 -11.88 1.07
CA GLU A 157 -13.01 -13.01 0.21
C GLU A 157 -13.31 -12.57 -1.22
N GLN A 158 -13.98 -11.42 -1.41
CA GLN A 158 -14.22 -10.83 -2.72
C GLN A 158 -12.90 -10.47 -3.40
N LEU A 159 -12.00 -9.77 -2.72
CA LEU A 159 -10.70 -9.38 -3.27
C LEU A 159 -9.83 -10.61 -3.57
N LEU A 160 -9.69 -11.55 -2.64
CA LEU A 160 -8.91 -12.76 -2.80
C LEU A 160 -9.44 -13.68 -3.91
N LYS A 161 -10.74 -13.73 -4.13
CA LYS A 161 -11.35 -14.44 -5.27
C LYS A 161 -10.75 -13.96 -6.59
N TYR A 162 -10.60 -12.66 -6.76
CA TYR A 162 -10.06 -12.09 -7.99
C TYR A 162 -8.54 -12.12 -8.05
N VAL A 163 -7.85 -12.12 -6.93
CA VAL A 163 -6.42 -12.48 -6.88
C VAL A 163 -6.22 -13.90 -7.41
N ARG A 164 -6.98 -14.89 -6.92
CA ARG A 164 -6.93 -16.27 -7.42
C ARG A 164 -7.21 -16.36 -8.91
N LYS A 165 -8.29 -15.71 -9.37
CA LYS A 165 -8.69 -15.69 -10.78
C LYS A 165 -7.61 -15.12 -11.68
N LEU A 166 -6.97 -14.01 -11.27
CA LEU A 166 -5.91 -13.33 -12.02
C LEU A 166 -4.69 -14.25 -12.24
N PHE A 167 -4.32 -15.01 -11.22
CA PHE A 167 -3.11 -15.82 -11.25
C PHE A 167 -3.37 -17.31 -11.54
N ALA A 168 -4.62 -17.75 -11.69
CA ALA A 168 -4.99 -19.16 -11.87
C ALA A 168 -4.18 -19.85 -12.99
N ARG A 169 -4.00 -19.18 -14.14
CA ARG A 169 -3.26 -19.72 -15.29
C ARG A 169 -1.74 -19.87 -15.04
N LYS A 170 -1.21 -19.26 -13.98
CA LYS A 170 0.22 -19.29 -13.63
C LYS A 170 0.57 -20.41 -12.64
N GLY A 171 -0.44 -21.18 -12.23
CA GLY A 171 -0.31 -22.32 -11.32
C GLY A 171 -0.50 -21.97 -9.84
N GLU A 172 -0.83 -23.01 -9.06
CA GLU A 172 -1.20 -22.89 -7.64
C GLU A 172 -0.13 -22.22 -6.79
N LYS A 173 1.14 -22.50 -7.04
CA LYS A 173 2.26 -21.87 -6.31
C LYS A 173 2.25 -20.34 -6.43
N ILE A 174 1.97 -19.84 -7.64
CA ILE A 174 1.92 -18.38 -7.88
C ILE A 174 0.66 -17.78 -7.25
N VAL A 175 -0.48 -18.48 -7.30
CA VAL A 175 -1.70 -18.07 -6.60
C VAL A 175 -1.43 -17.94 -5.10
N ALA A 176 -0.87 -18.99 -4.45
CA ALA A 176 -0.59 -19.00 -3.03
C ALA A 176 0.37 -17.87 -2.59
N VAL A 177 1.39 -17.55 -3.41
CA VAL A 177 2.30 -16.43 -3.14
C VAL A 177 1.56 -15.10 -3.17
N ASN A 178 0.68 -14.88 -4.16
CA ASN A 178 -0.06 -13.61 -4.29
C ASN A 178 -1.14 -13.46 -3.20
N GLU A 179 -1.80 -14.54 -2.79
CA GLU A 179 -2.69 -14.51 -1.62
C GLU A 179 -1.94 -14.17 -0.33
N ARG A 180 -0.76 -14.75 -0.14
CA ARG A 180 0.09 -14.45 1.03
C ARG A 180 0.57 -13.01 0.99
N ALA A 181 0.99 -12.50 -0.17
CA ALA A 181 1.38 -11.11 -0.36
C ALA A 181 0.24 -10.13 -0.01
N TYR A 182 -0.98 -10.44 -0.44
CA TYR A 182 -2.18 -9.69 -0.03
C TYR A 182 -2.37 -9.68 1.48
N ARG A 183 -2.34 -10.86 2.14
CA ARG A 183 -2.56 -10.99 3.59
C ARG A 183 -1.48 -10.24 4.39
N PHE A 184 -0.22 -10.39 4.01
CA PHE A 184 0.89 -9.69 4.63
C PHE A 184 0.79 -8.18 4.42
N GLY A 185 0.42 -7.73 3.21
CA GLY A 185 0.18 -6.32 2.91
C GLY A 185 -0.93 -5.73 3.77
N LYS A 186 -2.04 -6.45 3.96
CA LYS A 186 -3.13 -6.04 4.84
C LYS A 186 -2.67 -5.92 6.30
N ALA A 187 -1.96 -6.92 6.80
CA ALA A 187 -1.44 -6.89 8.17
C ALA A 187 -0.47 -5.72 8.38
N ALA A 188 0.47 -5.52 7.44
CA ALA A 188 1.42 -4.41 7.50
C ALA A 188 0.74 -3.04 7.46
N GLY A 189 -0.25 -2.87 6.58
CA GLY A 189 -1.02 -1.62 6.48
C GLY A 189 -1.84 -1.32 7.72
N LEU A 190 -2.50 -2.31 8.30
CA LEU A 190 -3.25 -2.18 9.54
C LEU A 190 -2.32 -1.90 10.73
N PHE A 191 -1.17 -2.55 10.79
CA PHE A 191 -0.17 -2.32 11.83
C PHE A 191 0.36 -0.88 11.78
N TYR A 192 0.77 -0.40 10.59
CA TYR A 192 1.21 0.98 10.39
C TYR A 192 0.14 2.00 10.85
N ARG A 193 -1.11 1.80 10.45
CA ARG A 193 -2.22 2.64 10.91
C ARG A 193 -2.43 2.58 12.41
N GLY A 194 -2.40 1.39 12.98
CA GLY A 194 -2.54 1.19 14.43
C GLY A 194 -1.45 1.91 15.23
N LEU A 195 -0.22 1.99 14.72
CA LEU A 195 0.85 2.79 15.34
C LEU A 195 0.49 4.28 15.38
N ILE A 196 -0.04 4.83 14.27
CA ILE A 196 -0.47 6.23 14.18
C ILE A 196 -1.68 6.49 15.07
N GLU A 197 -2.68 5.61 15.03
CA GLU A 197 -3.88 5.70 15.87
C GLU A 197 -3.55 5.64 17.37
N ALA A 198 -2.45 4.96 17.72
CA ALA A 198 -1.91 4.93 19.08
C ALA A 198 -1.02 6.15 19.44
N GLY A 199 -0.91 7.14 18.55
CA GLY A 199 -0.26 8.43 18.78
C GLY A 199 1.18 8.54 18.28
N LEU A 200 1.72 7.53 17.59
CA LEU A 200 3.07 7.64 17.04
C LEU A 200 3.06 8.50 15.77
N PRO A 201 4.00 9.46 15.60
CA PRO A 201 4.13 10.22 14.37
C PRO A 201 4.32 9.31 13.14
N ALA A 202 3.77 9.68 11.99
CA ALA A 202 3.79 8.84 10.78
C ALA A 202 5.21 8.41 10.34
N ARG A 203 6.21 9.29 10.54
CA ARG A 203 7.62 8.97 10.27
C ARG A 203 8.14 7.85 11.17
N ASP A 204 7.84 7.94 12.46
CA ASP A 204 8.28 6.96 13.45
C ASP A 204 7.52 5.64 13.29
N ALA A 205 6.22 5.72 12.99
CA ALA A 205 5.40 4.56 12.61
C ALA A 205 5.99 3.83 11.40
N LEU A 206 6.46 4.55 10.39
CA LEU A 206 7.15 3.96 9.24
C LEU A 206 8.47 3.29 9.65
N THR A 207 9.26 3.91 10.51
CA THR A 207 10.50 3.34 11.04
C THR A 207 10.22 2.01 11.75
N VAL A 208 9.25 1.98 12.65
CA VAL A 208 8.87 0.77 13.39
C VAL A 208 8.34 -0.31 12.44
N SER A 209 7.36 0.03 11.59
CA SER A 209 6.70 -0.95 10.72
C SER A 209 7.66 -1.58 9.70
N SER A 210 8.64 -0.81 9.20
CA SER A 210 9.65 -1.29 8.25
C SER A 210 10.66 -2.26 8.87
N ARG A 211 10.74 -2.34 10.20
CA ARG A 211 11.61 -3.28 10.91
C ARG A 211 10.92 -4.59 11.28
N MET A 212 9.61 -4.69 11.14
CA MET A 212 8.88 -5.92 11.45
C MET A 212 9.07 -6.98 10.38
N ASP A 213 9.22 -8.24 10.81
CA ASP A 213 9.11 -9.38 9.89
C ASP A 213 7.66 -9.49 9.40
N PRO A 214 7.41 -9.33 8.10
CA PRO A 214 6.06 -9.36 7.55
C PRO A 214 5.28 -10.64 7.85
N ALA A 215 5.96 -11.74 8.11
CA ALA A 215 5.34 -13.02 8.46
C ALA A 215 4.80 -13.08 9.91
N THR A 216 5.23 -12.15 10.75
CA THR A 216 4.88 -12.11 12.19
C THR A 216 4.05 -10.91 12.58
N VAL A 217 3.75 -10.00 11.62
CA VAL A 217 2.99 -8.78 11.91
C VAL A 217 1.58 -9.11 12.39
N GLU A 218 1.28 -8.65 13.59
CA GLU A 218 -0.03 -8.72 14.24
C GLU A 218 -0.53 -7.28 14.47
N PRO A 219 -1.56 -6.81 13.75
CA PRO A 219 -2.06 -5.44 13.88
C PRO A 219 -2.47 -5.06 15.31
N GLU A 220 -2.93 -6.03 16.09
CA GLU A 220 -3.35 -5.87 17.48
C GLU A 220 -2.21 -5.44 18.42
N ARG A 221 -0.96 -5.69 17.99
CA ARG A 221 0.25 -5.32 18.75
C ARG A 221 0.69 -3.87 18.50
N ALA A 222 0.05 -3.16 17.58
CA ALA A 222 0.46 -1.81 17.20
C ALA A 222 0.52 -0.84 18.39
N ALA A 223 -0.45 -0.88 19.30
CA ALA A 223 -0.47 -0.01 20.48
C ALA A 223 0.69 -0.29 21.44
N ASP A 224 1.11 -1.54 21.61
CA ASP A 224 2.27 -1.91 22.45
C ASP A 224 3.57 -1.38 21.83
N TRP A 225 3.73 -1.57 20.51
CA TRP A 225 4.89 -1.07 19.77
C TRP A 225 4.94 0.46 19.73
N ALA A 226 3.79 1.14 19.58
CA ALA A 226 3.72 2.59 19.63
C ALA A 226 4.15 3.13 21.01
N ARG A 227 3.71 2.49 22.08
CA ARG A 227 4.12 2.85 23.46
C ARG A 227 5.62 2.67 23.66
N LEU A 228 6.20 1.58 23.18
CA LEU A 228 7.64 1.34 23.23
C LEU A 228 8.40 2.42 22.43
N ALA A 229 7.99 2.65 21.18
CA ALA A 229 8.66 3.57 20.27
C ALA A 229 8.42 5.06 20.59
N SER A 230 7.55 5.39 21.54
CA SER A 230 7.40 6.76 22.05
C SER A 230 8.59 7.21 22.90
N ASP A 231 9.41 6.28 23.38
CA ASP A 231 10.73 6.56 23.94
C ASP A 231 11.77 6.70 22.82
N ALA A 232 12.50 7.81 22.79
CA ALA A 232 13.44 8.11 21.70
C ALA A 232 14.59 7.10 21.61
N ALA A 233 15.11 6.62 22.75
CA ALA A 233 16.19 5.64 22.77
C ALA A 233 15.71 4.27 22.27
N ALA A 234 14.48 3.88 22.62
CA ALA A 234 13.87 2.66 22.13
C ALA A 234 13.60 2.73 20.62
N LEU A 235 13.12 3.87 20.10
CA LEU A 235 12.93 4.08 18.67
C LEU A 235 14.27 3.99 17.91
N GLU A 236 15.32 4.61 18.42
CA GLU A 236 16.66 4.53 17.84
C GLU A 236 17.19 3.09 17.84
N ALA A 237 16.98 2.35 18.92
CA ALA A 237 17.34 0.95 19.03
C ALA A 237 16.58 0.08 18.02
N ILE A 238 15.27 0.31 17.83
CA ILE A 238 14.45 -0.36 16.80
C ILE A 238 15.01 -0.04 15.40
N ALA A 239 15.28 1.22 15.11
CA ALA A 239 15.81 1.66 13.82
C ALA A 239 17.19 1.04 13.51
N GLY A 240 18.04 0.90 14.50
CA GLY A 240 19.42 0.37 14.42
C GLY A 240 19.54 -1.15 14.45
N GLN A 241 18.45 -1.90 14.61
CA GLN A 241 18.49 -3.36 14.68
C GLN A 241 19.07 -3.99 13.40
N ASP A 242 19.90 -4.99 13.59
CA ASP A 242 20.35 -5.87 12.51
C ASP A 242 19.26 -6.93 12.23
N GLY A 243 18.60 -6.84 11.05
CA GLY A 243 17.54 -7.75 10.64
C GLY A 243 16.13 -7.29 10.99
N LEU A 244 15.17 -8.21 10.84
CA LEU A 244 13.75 -7.96 11.08
C LEU A 244 13.36 -8.42 12.49
N LEU A 245 12.44 -7.70 13.11
CA LEU A 245 11.90 -7.97 14.44
C LEU A 245 10.65 -8.86 14.34
N ASP A 246 10.53 -9.84 15.23
CA ASP A 246 9.28 -10.57 15.42
C ASP A 246 8.26 -9.66 16.13
N CYS A 247 7.19 -9.31 15.44
CA CYS A 247 6.18 -8.42 15.98
C CYS A 247 5.50 -8.95 17.26
N ARG A 248 5.46 -10.28 17.43
CA ARG A 248 4.87 -10.96 18.58
C ARG A 248 5.75 -10.84 19.84
N GLU A 249 7.05 -10.71 19.63
CA GLU A 249 8.03 -10.55 20.70
C GLU A 249 8.25 -9.05 20.93
N ALA A 250 7.43 -8.41 21.76
CA ALA A 250 7.73 -7.07 22.28
C ALA A 250 8.88 -7.20 23.27
N ALA A 251 10.07 -7.50 22.79
CA ALA A 251 11.27 -7.40 23.60
C ALA A 251 11.60 -5.92 23.75
N VAL A 252 11.50 -5.42 24.96
CA VAL A 252 12.22 -4.20 25.37
C VAL A 252 13.69 -4.47 25.02
N PRO A 253 14.34 -3.73 24.12
CA PRO A 253 15.77 -3.83 23.97
C PRO A 253 16.37 -3.55 25.35
N ALA A 254 17.12 -4.49 25.89
CA ALA A 254 17.86 -4.25 27.10
C ALA A 254 18.73 -3.01 26.84
N ALA A 255 18.49 -1.96 27.61
CA ALA A 255 19.36 -0.80 27.62
C ALA A 255 20.73 -1.30 28.01
N GLY A 256 21.66 -1.31 27.03
CA GLY A 256 23.07 -1.61 27.26
C GLY A 256 23.78 -0.42 27.91
#